data_2f53ee235dd29c7c7cd802ed9035783f
#
_entry.id   2f53ee235dd29c7c7cd802ed9035783f
#
_cell.length_a   1.000
_cell.length_b   1.000
_cell.length_c   1.000
_cell.angle_alpha   90.00
_cell.angle_beta   90.00
_cell.angle_gamma   90.00
#
_symmetry.space_group_name_H-M   'P 1'
#
loop_
_entity.id
_entity.type
_entity.pdbx_description
1 polymer ?
#
loop_
_entity_poly.entity_id
_entity_poly.type
_entity_poly.pdbx_seq_one_letter_code
_entity_poly.pdbx_strand_id
1 'polypeptide(L)'
;MKKLTAILLVLMALLAGCARESAYQPTGAANVTMTVSDVTPAGATVTIQDSNPEPFVYGEWYVIEREKDGLWYEAKTKITDYGFNEIGWLVDDNGQLTMDVDWEWLYGELPAGHYRILKQAGTQIVSAEFTVE
;
A
#
# COMPACT_ATOMS: atom_id res chain seq x y z
N MET A 1 3.65 -35.03 25.91
CA MET A 1 2.87 -34.60 24.74
C MET A 1 2.29 -33.19 24.93
N LYS A 2 1.64 -32.88 26.05
CA LYS A 2 1.07 -31.54 26.27
C LYS A 2 2.10 -30.40 26.26
N LYS A 3 3.33 -30.66 26.71
CA LYS A 3 4.43 -29.66 26.75
C LYS A 3 5.01 -29.37 25.36
N LEU A 4 5.04 -30.33 24.45
CA LEU A 4 5.51 -30.18 23.06
C LEU A 4 4.53 -29.35 22.23
N THR A 5 3.22 -29.53 22.46
CA THR A 5 2.19 -28.78 21.76
C THR A 5 2.19 -27.30 22.18
N ALA A 6 2.45 -27.03 23.47
CA ALA A 6 2.56 -25.65 23.95
C ALA A 6 3.80 -24.93 23.41
N ILE A 7 4.93 -25.64 23.28
CA ILE A 7 6.17 -25.09 22.70
C ILE A 7 5.98 -24.76 21.21
N LEU A 8 5.27 -25.61 20.46
CA LEU A 8 4.99 -25.38 19.04
C LEU A 8 4.07 -24.16 18.82
N LEU A 9 3.06 -24.00 19.68
CA LEU A 9 2.17 -22.84 19.64
C LEU A 9 2.89 -21.53 19.97
N VAL A 10 3.79 -21.55 20.94
CA VAL A 10 4.61 -20.38 21.29
C VAL A 10 5.58 -20.03 20.16
N LEU A 11 6.15 -21.04 19.49
CA LEU A 11 7.04 -20.79 18.35
C LEU A 11 6.29 -20.21 17.16
N MET A 12 5.06 -20.68 16.87
CA MET A 12 4.22 -20.09 15.84
C MET A 12 3.80 -18.66 16.18
N ALA A 13 3.51 -18.36 17.44
CA ALA A 13 3.19 -17.00 17.86
C ALA A 13 4.39 -16.05 17.73
N LEU A 14 5.61 -16.53 17.98
CA LEU A 14 6.83 -15.76 17.78
C LEU A 14 7.13 -15.48 16.29
N LEU A 15 6.84 -16.44 15.41
CA LEU A 15 6.99 -16.25 13.95
C LEU A 15 5.91 -15.31 13.39
N ALA A 16 4.68 -15.39 13.90
CA ALA A 16 3.61 -14.47 13.52
C ALA A 16 3.86 -13.03 14.00
N GLY A 17 4.61 -12.85 15.12
CA GLY A 17 4.99 -11.54 15.64
C GLY A 17 6.06 -10.79 14.83
N CYS A 18 6.66 -11.40 13.77
CA CYS A 18 7.64 -10.75 12.90
C CYS A 18 7.01 -9.89 11.81
N ALA A 19 5.73 -10.12 11.47
CA ALA A 19 4.99 -9.30 10.51
C ALA A 19 4.28 -8.16 11.25
N ARG A 20 4.51 -6.92 10.79
CA ARG A 20 3.90 -5.74 11.39
C ARG A 20 2.52 -5.48 10.78
N GLU A 21 1.49 -5.55 11.62
CA GLU A 21 0.15 -5.18 11.20
C GLU A 21 0.08 -3.70 10.79
N SER A 22 -0.79 -3.38 9.84
CA SER A 22 -0.94 -2.01 9.33
C SER A 22 -1.23 -1.01 10.45
N ALA A 23 -0.49 0.11 10.43
CA ALA A 23 -0.75 1.27 11.27
C ALA A 23 -1.79 2.22 10.66
N TYR A 24 -2.27 1.93 9.44
CA TYR A 24 -3.15 2.82 8.69
C TYR A 24 -4.58 2.28 8.63
N GLN A 25 -5.53 3.21 8.65
CA GLN A 25 -6.94 2.93 8.40
C GLN A 25 -7.39 3.77 7.21
N PRO A 26 -7.33 3.23 5.99
CA PRO A 26 -7.69 3.97 4.79
C PRO A 26 -9.21 4.08 4.68
N THR A 27 -9.76 5.13 5.27
CA THR A 27 -11.19 5.42 5.26
C THR A 27 -11.65 6.04 3.94
N GLY A 28 -10.72 6.37 3.04
CA GLY A 28 -11.01 7.02 1.79
C GLY A 28 -11.21 8.53 1.93
N ALA A 29 -11.48 9.18 0.82
CA ALA A 29 -11.83 10.60 0.75
C ALA A 29 -13.06 10.77 -0.15
N ALA A 30 -13.94 11.70 0.20
CA ALA A 30 -15.15 11.95 -0.58
C ALA A 30 -14.81 12.32 -2.03
N ASN A 31 -15.50 11.70 -2.98
CA ASN A 31 -15.35 11.93 -4.41
C ASN A 31 -13.95 11.60 -4.98
N VAL A 32 -13.18 10.78 -4.28
CA VAL A 32 -11.87 10.30 -4.71
C VAL A 32 -11.92 8.78 -4.84
N THR A 33 -11.50 8.27 -5.99
CA THR A 33 -11.28 6.84 -6.22
C THR A 33 -9.87 6.62 -6.73
N MET A 34 -9.31 5.45 -6.41
CA MET A 34 -7.98 5.06 -6.87
C MET A 34 -8.04 3.63 -7.38
N THR A 35 -7.41 3.39 -8.51
CA THR A 35 -7.30 2.07 -9.14
C THR A 35 -5.86 1.76 -9.49
N VAL A 36 -5.55 0.47 -9.58
CA VAL A 36 -4.23 -0.03 -9.95
C VAL A 36 -4.37 -0.87 -11.22
N SER A 37 -3.48 -0.66 -12.16
CA SER A 37 -3.40 -1.41 -13.42
C SER A 37 -1.95 -1.72 -13.78
N ASP A 38 -1.75 -2.55 -14.80
CA ASP A 38 -0.42 -2.92 -15.33
C ASP A 38 0.53 -3.38 -14.22
N VAL A 39 0.03 -4.26 -13.36
CA VAL A 39 0.77 -4.75 -12.21
C VAL A 39 1.88 -5.69 -12.65
N THR A 40 3.09 -5.42 -12.17
CA THR A 40 4.25 -6.32 -12.22
C THR A 40 4.80 -6.50 -10.81
N PRO A 41 5.71 -7.44 -10.57
CA PRO A 41 6.36 -7.51 -9.26
C PRO A 41 7.12 -6.24 -8.85
N ALA A 42 7.54 -5.43 -9.82
CA ALA A 42 8.39 -4.25 -9.60
C ALA A 42 7.62 -2.94 -9.52
N GLY A 43 6.37 -2.89 -9.96
CA GLY A 43 5.60 -1.65 -10.00
C GLY A 43 4.23 -1.80 -10.65
N ALA A 44 3.53 -0.70 -10.77
CA ALA A 44 2.20 -0.64 -11.39
C ALA A 44 1.87 0.79 -11.83
N THR A 45 0.77 0.92 -12.55
CA THR A 45 0.15 2.21 -12.86
C THR A 45 -0.98 2.48 -11.87
N VAL A 46 -0.96 3.64 -11.24
CA VAL A 46 -2.00 4.10 -10.31
C VAL A 46 -2.78 5.22 -10.97
N THR A 47 -4.10 5.11 -10.97
CA THR A 47 -4.99 6.15 -11.49
C THR A 47 -5.88 6.65 -10.37
N ILE A 48 -5.86 7.96 -10.15
CA ILE A 48 -6.69 8.66 -9.18
C ILE A 48 -7.74 9.45 -9.97
N GLN A 49 -9.00 9.31 -9.55
CA GLN A 49 -10.10 10.13 -10.02
C GLN A 49 -10.60 10.96 -8.84
N ASP A 50 -10.46 12.26 -8.95
CA ASP A 50 -10.89 13.23 -7.96
C ASP A 50 -11.89 14.20 -8.60
N SER A 51 -13.17 14.06 -8.27
CA SER A 51 -14.25 14.87 -8.82
C SER A 51 -14.69 16.00 -7.88
N ASN A 52 -13.88 16.33 -6.89
CA ASN A 52 -14.16 17.47 -6.04
C ASN A 52 -14.04 18.79 -6.83
N PRO A 53 -14.83 19.82 -6.48
CA PRO A 53 -14.68 21.14 -7.08
C PRO A 53 -13.29 21.76 -6.89
N GLU A 54 -12.67 21.47 -5.76
CA GLU A 54 -11.28 21.81 -5.43
C GLU A 54 -10.50 20.52 -5.18
N PRO A 55 -9.98 19.88 -6.24
CA PRO A 55 -9.27 18.62 -6.09
C PRO A 55 -8.04 18.73 -5.20
N PHE A 56 -7.69 17.63 -4.55
CA PHE A 56 -6.47 17.56 -3.76
C PHE A 56 -5.22 17.62 -4.64
N VAL A 57 -4.13 18.07 -4.05
CA VAL A 57 -2.79 17.90 -4.60
C VAL A 57 -2.24 16.58 -4.07
N TYR A 58 -1.73 15.74 -4.96
CA TYR A 58 -1.24 14.41 -4.61
C TYR A 58 0.28 14.39 -4.60
N GLY A 59 0.85 13.84 -3.55
CA GLY A 59 2.31 13.67 -3.41
C GLY A 59 2.79 12.32 -3.95
N GLU A 60 4.09 12.11 -3.83
CA GLU A 60 4.73 10.84 -4.21
C GLU A 60 4.62 9.76 -3.13
N TRP A 61 4.31 10.12 -1.90
CA TRP A 61 4.19 9.19 -0.80
C TRP A 61 3.19 8.06 -1.10
N TYR A 62 3.61 6.86 -0.79
CA TYR A 62 2.76 5.67 -0.80
C TYR A 62 3.26 4.63 0.19
N VAL A 63 2.40 3.70 0.51
CA VAL A 63 2.72 2.51 1.32
C VAL A 63 2.13 1.31 0.62
N ILE A 64 2.89 0.20 0.59
CA ILE A 64 2.41 -1.10 0.14
C ILE A 64 2.13 -1.96 1.36
N GLU A 65 0.97 -2.59 1.37
CA GLU A 65 0.57 -3.54 2.41
C GLU A 65 0.13 -4.85 1.79
N ARG A 66 0.31 -5.95 2.52
CA ARG A 66 -0.07 -7.29 2.10
C ARG A 66 -1.20 -7.81 2.95
N GLU A 67 -2.20 -8.44 2.33
CA GLU A 67 -3.25 -9.16 3.02
C GLU A 67 -2.79 -10.56 3.38
N LYS A 68 -3.09 -10.95 4.64
CA LYS A 68 -2.90 -12.29 5.13
C LYS A 68 -4.00 -12.61 6.14
N ASP A 69 -4.76 -13.68 5.88
CA ASP A 69 -5.84 -14.14 6.77
C ASP A 69 -6.87 -13.04 7.10
N GLY A 70 -7.18 -12.19 6.12
CA GLY A 70 -8.15 -11.10 6.28
C GLY A 70 -7.61 -9.85 6.96
N LEU A 71 -6.33 -9.82 7.32
CA LEU A 71 -5.68 -8.68 7.94
C LEU A 71 -4.62 -8.08 7.00
N TRP A 72 -4.36 -6.79 7.17
CA TRP A 72 -3.36 -6.07 6.40
C TRP A 72 -2.08 -5.90 7.20
N TYR A 73 -0.96 -6.20 6.55
CA TYR A 73 0.38 -6.08 7.13
C TYR A 73 1.26 -5.20 6.26
N GLU A 74 2.14 -4.44 6.89
CA GLU A 74 3.13 -3.65 6.15
C GLU A 74 4.01 -4.59 5.32
N ALA A 75 4.13 -4.32 4.01
CA ALA A 75 5.12 -4.99 3.20
C ALA A 75 6.52 -4.56 3.69
N LYS A 76 7.44 -5.52 3.74
CA LYS A 76 8.78 -5.25 4.25
C LYS A 76 9.58 -4.44 3.23
N THR A 77 10.12 -3.30 3.66
CA THR A 77 11.05 -2.52 2.85
C THR A 77 12.45 -3.13 2.91
N LYS A 78 13.20 -3.03 1.81
CA LYS A 78 14.59 -3.49 1.77
C LYS A 78 15.60 -2.45 2.26
N ILE A 79 15.14 -1.21 2.47
CA ILE A 79 15.92 -0.12 3.06
C ILE A 79 15.13 0.50 4.20
N THR A 80 15.80 1.06 5.20
CA THR A 80 15.17 1.61 6.41
C THR A 80 15.23 3.14 6.47
N ASP A 81 16.19 3.74 5.79
CA ASP A 81 16.34 5.19 5.73
C ASP A 81 16.01 5.66 4.32
N TYR A 82 14.78 6.13 4.13
CA TYR A 82 14.28 6.57 2.84
C TYR A 82 13.28 7.71 3.01
N GLY A 83 13.07 8.44 1.94
CA GLY A 83 12.06 9.48 1.86
C GLY A 83 11.47 9.58 0.45
N PHE A 84 10.49 10.43 0.33
CA PHE A 84 9.86 10.76 -0.96
C PHE A 84 10.14 12.22 -1.31
N ASN A 85 10.20 12.51 -2.61
CA ASN A 85 10.31 13.90 -3.05
C ASN A 85 9.03 14.67 -2.68
N GLU A 86 9.19 15.93 -2.31
CA GLU A 86 8.08 16.84 -1.98
C GLU A 86 7.52 17.48 -3.26
N ILE A 87 7.09 16.65 -4.21
CA ILE A 87 6.47 17.08 -5.46
C ILE A 87 4.97 16.91 -5.34
N GLY A 88 4.23 17.94 -5.71
CA GLY A 88 2.78 17.91 -5.80
C GLY A 88 2.31 17.69 -7.24
N TRP A 89 1.38 16.77 -7.42
CA TRP A 89 0.78 16.42 -8.70
C TRP A 89 -0.67 16.86 -8.71
N LEU A 90 -1.07 17.53 -9.78
CA LEU A 90 -2.45 17.99 -9.98
C LEU A 90 -3.19 17.04 -10.92
N VAL A 91 -4.48 16.83 -10.65
CA VAL A 91 -5.36 16.16 -11.60
C VAL A 91 -5.54 17.03 -12.86
N ASP A 92 -5.88 16.40 -13.97
CA ASP A 92 -6.21 17.08 -15.21
C ASP A 92 -7.61 17.70 -15.17
N ASP A 93 -8.04 18.30 -16.29
CA ASP A 93 -9.36 18.94 -16.40
C ASP A 93 -10.54 17.96 -16.23
N ASN A 94 -10.28 16.66 -16.37
CA ASN A 94 -11.26 15.60 -16.13
C ASN A 94 -11.21 15.03 -14.71
N GLY A 95 -10.38 15.61 -13.85
CA GLY A 95 -10.19 15.14 -12.48
C GLY A 95 -9.31 13.90 -12.36
N GLN A 96 -8.54 13.56 -13.39
CA GLN A 96 -7.76 12.33 -13.45
C GLN A 96 -6.27 12.60 -13.32
N LEU A 97 -5.62 11.73 -12.55
CA LEU A 97 -4.17 11.69 -12.41
C LEU A 97 -3.70 10.25 -12.55
N THR A 98 -2.78 10.01 -13.48
CA THR A 98 -2.15 8.71 -13.70
C THR A 98 -0.68 8.78 -13.35
N MET A 99 -0.22 7.85 -12.53
CA MET A 99 1.16 7.80 -12.03
C MET A 99 1.72 6.40 -12.22
N ASP A 100 2.93 6.32 -12.75
CA ASP A 100 3.69 5.07 -12.72
C ASP A 100 4.43 4.98 -11.40
N VAL A 101 4.18 3.91 -10.66
CA VAL A 101 4.83 3.66 -9.37
C VAL A 101 5.81 2.51 -9.54
N ASP A 102 7.08 2.82 -9.41
CA ASP A 102 8.15 1.83 -9.29
C ASP A 102 8.47 1.65 -7.81
N TRP A 103 8.11 0.49 -7.27
CA TRP A 103 8.38 0.19 -5.85
C TRP A 103 9.58 -0.73 -5.64
N GLU A 104 10.24 -1.16 -6.71
CA GLU A 104 11.37 -2.09 -6.59
C GLU A 104 12.52 -1.52 -5.75
N TRP A 105 12.80 -0.24 -5.88
CA TRP A 105 13.85 0.44 -5.11
C TRP A 105 13.61 0.37 -3.61
N LEU A 106 12.35 0.34 -3.17
CA LEU A 106 11.96 0.39 -1.76
C LEU A 106 11.58 -0.98 -1.21
N TYR A 107 10.79 -1.74 -1.96
CA TYR A 107 10.26 -3.03 -1.53
C TYR A 107 10.92 -4.23 -2.20
N GLY A 108 11.65 -4.02 -3.28
CA GLY A 108 12.08 -5.10 -4.16
C GLY A 108 10.92 -5.63 -4.99
N GLU A 109 11.13 -6.75 -5.66
CA GLU A 109 10.05 -7.45 -6.36
C GLU A 109 9.09 -8.07 -5.34
N LEU A 110 7.81 -7.73 -5.45
CA LEU A 110 6.81 -8.30 -4.56
C LEU A 110 6.52 -9.75 -4.93
N PRO A 111 6.51 -10.68 -3.96
CA PRO A 111 6.05 -12.05 -4.19
C PRO A 111 4.58 -12.09 -4.60
N ALA A 112 4.17 -13.20 -5.23
CA ALA A 112 2.77 -13.43 -5.54
C ALA A 112 1.91 -13.27 -4.28
N GLY A 113 0.81 -12.56 -4.40
CA GLY A 113 -0.07 -12.29 -3.28
C GLY A 113 -1.06 -11.17 -3.54
N HIS A 114 -1.87 -10.88 -2.53
CA HIS A 114 -2.85 -9.80 -2.56
C HIS A 114 -2.33 -8.63 -1.73
N TYR A 115 -2.38 -7.45 -2.33
CA TYR A 115 -1.79 -6.22 -1.79
C TYR A 115 -2.76 -5.05 -1.90
N ARG A 116 -2.41 -3.98 -1.21
CA ARG A 116 -3.00 -2.67 -1.44
C ARG A 116 -1.92 -1.59 -1.42
N ILE A 117 -2.16 -0.54 -2.19
CA ILE A 117 -1.36 0.68 -2.13
C ILE A 117 -2.17 1.77 -1.45
N LEU A 118 -1.51 2.53 -0.58
CA LEU A 118 -2.09 3.66 0.13
C LEU A 118 -1.47 4.95 -0.37
N LYS A 119 -2.30 5.98 -0.54
CA LYS A 119 -1.87 7.35 -0.84
C LYS A 119 -2.66 8.34 -0.01
N GLN A 120 -2.11 9.53 0.16
CA GLN A 120 -2.77 10.62 0.88
C GLN A 120 -3.60 11.49 -0.06
N ALA A 121 -4.82 11.80 0.36
CA ALA A 121 -5.66 12.84 -0.19
C ALA A 121 -5.93 13.85 0.93
N GLY A 122 -5.13 14.90 1.00
CA GLY A 122 -5.12 15.80 2.16
C GLY A 122 -4.67 15.06 3.42
N THR A 123 -5.50 15.06 4.45
CA THR A 123 -5.25 14.33 5.71
C THR A 123 -5.84 12.92 5.70
N GLN A 124 -6.54 12.54 4.64
CA GLN A 124 -7.19 11.24 4.50
C GLN A 124 -6.31 10.29 3.70
N ILE A 125 -6.55 9.00 3.87
CA ILE A 125 -5.83 7.95 3.15
C ILE A 125 -6.81 7.21 2.25
N VAL A 126 -6.46 7.15 0.98
CA VAL A 126 -7.14 6.34 -0.04
C VAL A 126 -6.32 5.10 -0.32
N SER A 127 -6.98 4.02 -0.70
CA SER A 127 -6.32 2.76 -1.00
C SER A 127 -6.89 2.11 -2.24
N ALA A 128 -6.09 1.27 -2.88
CA ALA A 128 -6.53 0.42 -3.97
C ALA A 128 -5.86 -0.95 -3.84
N GLU A 129 -6.65 -2.00 -4.00
CA GLU A 129 -6.18 -3.37 -3.91
C GLU A 129 -5.70 -3.86 -5.28
N PHE A 130 -4.71 -4.75 -5.27
CA PHE A 130 -4.17 -5.37 -6.46
C PHE A 130 -3.55 -6.73 -6.14
N THR A 131 -3.38 -7.55 -7.17
CA THR A 131 -2.78 -8.87 -7.04
C THR A 131 -1.50 -8.95 -7.87
N VAL A 132 -0.46 -9.49 -7.28
CA VAL A 132 0.76 -9.90 -7.99
C VAL A 132 0.66 -11.41 -8.23
N GLU A 133 0.76 -11.82 -9.47
CA GLU A 133 0.68 -13.23 -9.89
C GLU A 133 2.04 -13.93 -9.90
#